data_450b7cb60f32df25d8148134e5ceddc4
#
_entry.id   450b7cb60f32df25d8148134e5ceddc4
#
_cell.length_a   1.000
_cell.length_b   1.000
_cell.length_c   1.000
_cell.angle_alpha   90.00
_cell.angle_beta   90.00
_cell.angle_gamma   90.00
#
_symmetry.space_group_name_H-M   'P 1'
#
loop_
_entity.id
_entity.type
_entity.pdbx_description
1 polymer ?
#
loop_
_entity_poly.entity_id
_entity_poly.type
_entity_poly.pdbx_seq_one_letter_code
_entity_poly.pdbx_strand_id
1 'polypeptide(L)'
;MLQAVLFVIILLIENQVMCMQKDRAQKRRNLKGRIMLIHIKNENESAAIDTLGAELVSFMGDDGFEHIWQGDKTYWGGHAPVLFPIVGALRDNRTCINGEWYEMKRHGVARHEEFTVTEQGEDYVTLQLTANEETKKQYPFDFVLTVSYYLTGSSITTKFTVKNADTKPMPFCIGGHPGFNIPIQSDEVFEDYDIVFEEKEEQKCPTLDME
;
A
#
# COMPACT_ATOMS: atom_id res chain seq x y z
N MET A 1 9.31 -0.04 -27.75
CA MET A 1 7.89 -0.02 -27.35
C MET A 1 7.81 0.74 -26.05
N LEU A 2 7.02 1.82 -26.00
CA LEU A 2 6.74 2.49 -24.73
C LEU A 2 5.79 1.58 -23.94
N GLN A 3 6.24 1.06 -22.83
CA GLN A 3 5.38 0.36 -21.88
C GLN A 3 4.57 1.42 -21.13
N ALA A 4 3.25 1.37 -21.23
CA ALA A 4 2.39 2.29 -20.49
C ALA A 4 2.15 1.75 -19.07
N VAL A 5 2.02 2.65 -18.10
CA VAL A 5 1.75 2.32 -16.69
C VAL A 5 0.43 2.95 -16.28
N LEU A 6 -0.49 2.12 -15.83
CA LEU A 6 -1.77 2.55 -15.30
C LEU A 6 -1.69 2.69 -13.78
N PHE A 7 -2.03 3.86 -13.25
CA PHE A 7 -2.05 4.13 -11.81
C PHE A 7 -3.48 4.15 -11.28
N VAL A 8 -3.73 3.37 -10.24
CA VAL A 8 -5.02 3.33 -9.56
C VAL A 8 -4.86 3.76 -8.11
N ILE A 9 -5.64 4.74 -7.69
CA ILE A 9 -5.75 5.11 -6.27
C ILE A 9 -7.08 4.55 -5.76
N ILE A 10 -7.02 3.53 -4.92
CA ILE A 10 -8.21 2.91 -4.33
C ILE A 10 -8.37 3.43 -2.90
N LEU A 11 -9.49 4.11 -2.64
CA LEU A 11 -9.88 4.54 -1.29
C LEU A 11 -10.86 3.52 -0.71
N LEU A 12 -10.43 2.78 0.31
CA LEU A 12 -11.28 1.86 1.06
C LEU A 12 -11.40 2.35 2.50
N ILE A 13 -12.62 2.54 2.98
CA ILE A 13 -12.92 2.89 4.37
C ILE A 13 -13.86 1.81 4.93
N GLU A 14 -13.33 0.90 5.72
CA GLU A 14 -14.13 0.00 6.55
C GLU A 14 -13.72 0.12 8.01
N ASN A 15 -14.71 0.43 8.88
CA ASN A 15 -14.55 0.42 10.33
C ASN A 15 -14.95 -0.95 10.87
N GLN A 16 -14.00 -1.78 11.28
CA GLN A 16 -14.30 -2.97 12.10
C GLN A 16 -13.47 -2.98 13.39
N VAL A 17 -14.20 -3.10 14.49
CA VAL A 17 -13.66 -3.33 15.84
C VAL A 17 -13.43 -4.84 16.00
N MET A 18 -12.23 -5.28 16.37
CA MET A 18 -11.98 -6.66 16.70
C MET A 18 -11.13 -6.86 17.96
N CYS A 19 -11.52 -7.91 18.68
CA CYS A 19 -11.11 -8.35 20.00
C CYS A 19 -9.68 -8.92 20.04
N MET A 20 -9.05 -8.78 21.21
CA MET A 20 -7.67 -9.19 21.52
C MET A 20 -7.48 -10.71 21.59
N GLN A 21 -6.42 -11.22 21.01
CA GLN A 21 -5.73 -12.43 21.47
C GLN A 21 -4.21 -12.19 21.62
N LYS A 22 -3.67 -12.66 22.76
CA LYS A 22 -2.25 -12.59 23.15
C LYS A 22 -1.46 -13.69 22.43
N ASP A 23 -0.45 -13.49 21.81
CA ASP A 23 0.94 -13.11 21.80
C ASP A 23 1.95 -14.27 22.02
N ARG A 24 2.87 -14.43 21.10
CA ARG A 24 4.26 -14.86 21.34
C ARG A 24 5.18 -14.19 20.32
N ALA A 25 5.68 -13.01 20.68
CA ALA A 25 6.68 -12.29 19.92
C ALA A 25 8.02 -13.04 19.92
N GLN A 26 8.45 -13.55 18.78
CA GLN A 26 9.81 -14.01 18.58
C GLN A 26 10.67 -12.83 18.13
N LYS A 27 11.51 -12.36 19.05
CA LYS A 27 12.49 -11.29 18.87
C LYS A 27 13.49 -11.66 17.77
N ARG A 28 13.31 -11.17 16.55
CA ARG A 28 14.35 -11.15 15.53
C ARG A 28 14.96 -9.74 15.50
N ARG A 29 16.29 -9.69 15.67
CA ARG A 29 17.07 -8.44 15.59
C ARG A 29 17.04 -7.95 14.15
N ASN A 30 16.48 -6.77 13.93
CA ASN A 30 16.53 -6.05 12.65
C ASN A 30 17.96 -5.66 12.34
N LEU A 31 18.52 -6.20 11.26
CA LEU A 31 19.69 -5.68 10.59
C LEU A 31 19.23 -4.50 9.71
N LYS A 32 19.44 -3.28 10.15
CA LYS A 32 19.18 -2.08 9.36
C LYS A 32 19.78 -2.21 7.96
N GLY A 33 18.94 -2.14 6.93
CA GLY A 33 19.37 -1.98 5.54
C GLY A 33 19.23 -3.21 4.63
N ARG A 34 18.56 -4.28 5.03
CA ARG A 34 18.28 -5.41 4.15
C ARG A 34 16.80 -5.39 3.75
N ILE A 35 16.53 -5.13 2.48
CA ILE A 35 15.21 -5.37 1.85
C ILE A 35 14.85 -6.83 2.15
N MET A 36 13.69 -7.05 2.77
CA MET A 36 13.18 -8.38 3.01
C MET A 36 11.90 -8.58 2.19
N LEU A 37 12.04 -9.34 1.10
CA LEU A 37 10.90 -9.75 0.27
C LEU A 37 10.24 -10.99 0.87
N ILE A 38 8.93 -10.90 1.03
CA ILE A 38 8.07 -12.03 1.39
C ILE A 38 7.42 -12.53 0.12
N HIS A 39 7.54 -13.82 -0.12
CA HIS A 39 6.90 -14.48 -1.25
C HIS A 39 5.71 -15.29 -0.76
N ILE A 40 4.59 -15.14 -1.44
CA ILE A 40 3.39 -15.96 -1.29
C ILE A 40 2.99 -16.52 -2.65
N LYS A 41 2.35 -17.68 -2.65
CA LYS A 41 1.91 -18.36 -3.88
C LYS A 41 0.69 -19.23 -3.62
N ASN A 42 -0.08 -19.44 -4.65
CA ASN A 42 -1.08 -20.50 -4.72
C ASN A 42 -0.73 -21.45 -5.89
N GLU A 43 -1.69 -22.23 -6.39
CA GLU A 43 -1.46 -23.18 -7.49
C GLU A 43 -1.10 -22.50 -8.82
N ASN A 44 -1.59 -21.27 -9.04
CA ASN A 44 -1.52 -20.59 -10.33
C ASN A 44 -0.68 -19.32 -10.31
N GLU A 45 -0.57 -18.67 -9.15
CA GLU A 45 -0.06 -17.31 -9.02
C GLU A 45 0.98 -17.17 -7.92
N SER A 46 1.79 -16.14 -8.03
CA SER A 46 2.73 -15.76 -6.99
C SER A 46 2.81 -14.24 -6.82
N ALA A 47 3.10 -13.80 -5.61
CA ALA A 47 3.32 -12.40 -5.31
C ALA A 47 4.54 -12.21 -4.41
N ALA A 48 5.18 -11.05 -4.52
CA ALA A 48 6.25 -10.61 -3.65
C ALA A 48 5.89 -9.29 -2.98
N ILE A 49 6.10 -9.21 -1.68
CA ILE A 49 5.81 -8.05 -0.85
C ILE A 49 7.09 -7.60 -0.16
N ASP A 50 7.48 -6.33 -0.33
CA ASP A 50 8.57 -5.72 0.44
C ASP A 50 8.07 -5.36 1.83
N THR A 51 8.82 -5.70 2.87
CA THR A 51 8.51 -5.28 4.24
C THR A 51 8.66 -3.78 4.45
N LEU A 52 9.47 -3.11 3.64
CA LEU A 52 9.49 -1.65 3.59
C LEU A 52 8.20 -1.12 2.93
N GLY A 53 7.40 -0.42 3.70
CA GLY A 53 6.11 0.10 3.25
C GLY A 53 5.01 -0.94 3.10
N ALA A 54 5.27 -2.22 3.39
CA ALA A 54 4.41 -3.36 3.06
C ALA A 54 3.97 -3.32 1.57
N GLU A 55 4.89 -2.96 0.69
CA GLU A 55 4.60 -2.68 -0.73
C GLU A 55 4.53 -3.97 -1.55
N LEU A 56 3.45 -4.16 -2.30
CA LEU A 56 3.37 -5.21 -3.32
C LEU A 56 4.31 -4.85 -4.47
N VAL A 57 5.31 -5.69 -4.73
CA VAL A 57 6.35 -5.41 -5.74
C VAL A 57 6.32 -6.37 -6.93
N SER A 58 5.55 -7.45 -6.84
CA SER A 58 5.34 -8.40 -7.92
C SER A 58 4.01 -9.12 -7.74
N PHE A 59 3.29 -9.32 -8.82
CA PHE A 59 2.15 -10.21 -8.94
C PHE A 59 2.21 -10.90 -10.31
N MET A 60 2.63 -12.15 -10.28
CA MET A 60 2.77 -13.00 -11.46
C MET A 60 1.49 -13.82 -11.62
N GLY A 61 0.79 -13.64 -12.75
CA GLY A 61 -0.39 -14.41 -13.09
C GLY A 61 -0.07 -15.83 -13.59
N ASP A 62 -1.10 -16.63 -13.77
CA ASP A 62 -1.01 -17.98 -14.35
C ASP A 62 -0.59 -17.98 -15.83
N ASP A 63 -0.77 -16.86 -16.52
CA ASP A 63 -0.28 -16.58 -17.87
C ASP A 63 1.24 -16.33 -17.92
N GLY A 64 1.91 -16.24 -16.76
CA GLY A 64 3.33 -15.91 -16.63
C GLY A 64 3.63 -14.43 -16.84
N PHE A 65 2.63 -13.56 -16.86
CA PHE A 65 2.80 -12.11 -16.98
C PHE A 65 2.99 -11.45 -15.62
N GLU A 66 3.94 -10.51 -15.54
CA GLU A 66 4.13 -9.68 -14.35
C GLU A 66 3.19 -8.46 -14.40
N HIS A 67 2.13 -8.51 -13.59
CA HIS A 67 1.10 -7.47 -13.60
C HIS A 67 1.50 -6.18 -12.90
N ILE A 68 2.43 -6.24 -11.94
CA ILE A 68 2.87 -5.03 -11.22
C ILE A 68 4.02 -4.37 -11.97
N TRP A 69 3.96 -3.05 -12.09
CA TRP A 69 5.04 -2.21 -12.59
C TRP A 69 6.35 -2.45 -11.83
N GLN A 70 7.44 -2.61 -12.55
CA GLN A 70 8.73 -3.03 -11.97
C GLN A 70 9.65 -1.88 -11.55
N GLY A 71 9.10 -0.69 -11.34
CA GLY A 71 9.81 0.42 -10.70
C GLY A 71 10.93 1.03 -11.52
N ASP A 72 10.80 1.12 -12.85
CA ASP A 72 11.79 1.82 -13.68
C ASP A 72 11.85 3.29 -13.30
N LYS A 73 12.99 3.69 -12.70
CA LYS A 73 13.22 5.05 -12.21
C LYS A 73 13.24 6.12 -13.28
N THR A 74 13.32 5.75 -14.56
CA THR A 74 13.17 6.68 -15.69
C THR A 74 11.78 7.30 -15.71
N TYR A 75 10.77 6.54 -15.23
CA TYR A 75 9.38 6.96 -15.20
C TYR A 75 8.88 7.10 -13.76
N TRP A 76 8.89 6.01 -13.00
CA TRP A 76 8.45 5.97 -11.61
C TRP A 76 9.05 4.79 -10.86
N GLY A 77 9.79 5.07 -9.77
CA GLY A 77 10.53 4.06 -9.03
C GLY A 77 9.74 3.29 -7.94
N GLY A 78 8.43 3.52 -7.80
CA GLY A 78 7.56 2.72 -6.91
C GLY A 78 6.89 1.57 -7.67
N HIS A 79 6.14 0.72 -6.95
CA HIS A 79 5.40 -0.41 -7.49
C HIS A 79 3.92 -0.31 -7.12
N ALA A 80 3.58 -0.47 -5.84
CA ALA A 80 2.24 -0.36 -5.30
C ALA A 80 2.24 0.21 -3.86
N PRO A 81 2.75 1.41 -3.63
CA PRO A 81 2.94 1.94 -2.28
C PRO A 81 1.61 2.10 -1.53
N VAL A 82 1.66 1.81 -0.22
CA VAL A 82 0.58 2.08 0.72
C VAL A 82 0.62 3.53 1.14
N LEU A 83 -0.52 4.22 1.02
CA LEU A 83 -0.68 5.64 1.31
C LEU A 83 -1.38 5.81 2.66
N PHE A 84 -0.66 6.29 3.68
CA PHE A 84 -1.19 6.52 5.02
C PHE A 84 -0.27 7.49 5.81
N PRO A 85 -0.78 8.43 6.59
CA PRO A 85 -2.18 8.72 6.89
C PRO A 85 -2.81 9.76 5.94
N ILE A 86 -2.17 10.08 4.84
CA ILE A 86 -2.72 10.95 3.80
C ILE A 86 -2.57 10.32 2.41
N VAL A 87 -3.52 10.64 1.53
CA VAL A 87 -3.46 10.36 0.10
C VAL A 87 -3.20 11.67 -0.63
N GLY A 88 -2.20 11.71 -1.51
CA GLY A 88 -1.77 12.95 -2.16
C GLY A 88 -0.81 13.78 -1.29
N ALA A 89 -0.81 15.09 -1.46
CA ALA A 89 0.05 16.03 -0.77
C ALA A 89 -0.75 17.06 0.05
N LEU A 90 -0.22 17.44 1.18
CA LEU A 90 -0.71 18.58 1.94
C LEU A 90 -0.20 19.89 1.33
N ARG A 91 -0.95 20.97 1.50
CA ARG A 91 -0.49 22.30 1.14
C ARG A 91 0.78 22.63 1.92
N ASP A 92 1.81 23.05 1.22
CA ASP A 92 3.15 23.32 1.78
C ASP A 92 3.76 22.14 2.55
N ASN A 93 3.33 20.89 2.27
CA ASN A 93 3.72 19.65 2.97
C ASN A 93 3.51 19.70 4.47
N ARG A 94 2.56 20.47 5.00
CA ARG A 94 2.32 20.60 6.44
C ARG A 94 0.84 20.64 6.80
N THR A 95 0.54 20.28 8.03
CA THR A 95 -0.81 20.33 8.61
C THR A 95 -0.73 20.80 10.06
N CYS A 96 -1.84 21.37 10.55
CA CYS A 96 -1.99 21.74 11.95
C CYS A 96 -2.86 20.69 12.66
N ILE A 97 -2.32 20.03 13.65
CA ILE A 97 -3.00 19.02 14.47
C ILE A 97 -2.99 19.52 15.92
N ASN A 98 -4.17 19.73 16.49
CA ASN A 98 -4.32 20.23 17.87
C ASN A 98 -3.55 21.53 18.19
N GLY A 99 -3.41 22.40 17.20
CA GLY A 99 -2.70 23.68 17.34
C GLY A 99 -1.20 23.63 17.07
N GLU A 100 -0.62 22.46 16.84
CA GLU A 100 0.79 22.28 16.49
C GLU A 100 0.96 21.95 15.00
N TRP A 101 2.06 22.44 14.40
CA TRP A 101 2.37 22.22 13.00
C TRP A 101 3.28 21.01 12.80
N TYR A 102 2.88 20.14 11.87
CA TYR A 102 3.61 18.93 11.48
C TYR A 102 3.91 18.96 9.98
N GLU A 103 5.14 18.62 9.63
CA GLU A 103 5.53 18.42 8.23
C GLU A 103 5.30 16.95 7.85
N MET A 104 4.62 16.73 6.74
CA MET A 104 4.35 15.40 6.21
C MET A 104 4.48 15.40 4.70
N LYS A 105 5.33 14.51 4.19
CA LYS A 105 5.55 14.37 2.75
C LYS A 105 4.34 13.76 2.05
N ARG A 106 4.29 13.94 0.73
CA ARG A 106 3.28 13.32 -0.13
C ARG A 106 3.11 11.83 0.21
N HIS A 107 1.86 11.40 0.37
CA HIS A 107 1.43 10.05 0.68
C HIS A 107 1.74 9.56 2.10
N GLY A 108 2.17 10.45 2.98
CA GLY A 108 2.36 10.17 4.39
C GLY A 108 3.59 9.34 4.74
N VAL A 109 3.48 8.58 5.82
CA VAL A 109 4.62 7.94 6.47
C VAL A 109 4.79 6.47 6.13
N ALA A 110 3.70 5.71 5.95
CA ALA A 110 3.72 4.24 5.90
C ALA A 110 4.69 3.67 4.86
N ARG A 111 4.75 4.24 3.68
CA ARG A 111 5.62 3.80 2.57
C ARG A 111 7.12 3.88 2.85
N HIS A 112 7.52 4.52 3.94
CA HIS A 112 8.93 4.73 4.32
C HIS A 112 9.32 3.96 5.59
N GLU A 113 8.37 3.24 6.18
CA GLU A 113 8.56 2.51 7.42
C GLU A 113 8.67 1.00 7.18
N GLU A 114 9.47 0.36 8.02
CA GLU A 114 9.62 -1.10 8.01
C GLU A 114 8.46 -1.76 8.75
N PHE A 115 7.71 -2.62 8.09
CA PHE A 115 6.63 -3.40 8.68
C PHE A 115 7.14 -4.72 9.23
N THR A 116 6.53 -5.17 10.30
CA THR A 116 6.79 -6.48 10.89
C THR A 116 5.80 -7.50 10.36
N VAL A 117 6.28 -8.64 9.85
CA VAL A 117 5.42 -9.77 9.50
C VAL A 117 4.83 -10.35 10.78
N THR A 118 3.51 -10.35 10.91
CA THR A 118 2.78 -10.91 12.06
C THR A 118 2.22 -12.29 11.78
N GLU A 119 1.81 -12.54 10.51
CA GLU A 119 1.31 -13.84 10.07
C GLU A 119 1.75 -14.10 8.65
N GLN A 120 2.00 -15.37 8.31
CA GLN A 120 2.34 -15.78 6.94
C GLN A 120 1.93 -17.24 6.72
N GLY A 121 1.26 -17.50 5.62
CA GLY A 121 0.98 -18.81 5.05
C GLY A 121 1.63 -18.97 3.68
N GLU A 122 1.18 -19.96 2.94
CA GLU A 122 1.65 -20.20 1.57
C GLU A 122 1.09 -19.15 0.62
N ASP A 123 -0.19 -18.79 0.78
CA ASP A 123 -1.00 -17.92 -0.08
C ASP A 123 -1.38 -16.58 0.56
N TYR A 124 -0.88 -16.27 1.76
CA TYR A 124 -1.13 -14.99 2.44
C TYR A 124 0.03 -14.51 3.29
N VAL A 125 0.04 -13.20 3.52
CA VAL A 125 0.92 -12.55 4.51
C VAL A 125 0.20 -11.37 5.16
N THR A 126 0.44 -11.18 6.45
CA THR A 126 -0.01 -10.01 7.22
C THR A 126 1.19 -9.27 7.80
N LEU A 127 1.27 -7.98 7.50
CA LEU A 127 2.32 -7.09 7.96
C LEU A 127 1.74 -5.97 8.81
N GLN A 128 2.49 -5.51 9.81
CA GLN A 128 2.02 -4.50 10.76
C GLN A 128 3.06 -3.41 10.99
N LEU A 129 2.59 -2.17 10.96
CA LEU A 129 3.32 -0.99 11.42
C LEU A 129 2.62 -0.43 12.66
N THR A 130 3.36 -0.32 13.76
CA THR A 130 2.93 0.40 14.96
C THR A 130 3.61 1.76 14.98
N ALA A 131 2.88 2.80 15.37
CA ALA A 131 3.44 4.15 15.53
C ALA A 131 4.74 4.11 16.34
N ASN A 132 5.73 4.83 15.87
CA ASN A 132 7.05 4.94 16.48
C ASN A 132 7.47 6.42 16.60
N GLU A 133 8.63 6.69 17.18
CA GLU A 133 9.12 8.06 17.38
C GLU A 133 9.28 8.84 16.06
N GLU A 134 9.63 8.16 14.96
CA GLU A 134 9.81 8.82 13.64
C GLU A 134 8.45 9.14 13.00
N THR A 135 7.48 8.22 13.07
CA THR A 135 6.13 8.50 12.55
C THR A 135 5.42 9.58 13.35
N LYS A 136 5.64 9.64 14.67
CA LYS A 136 5.04 10.65 15.55
C LYS A 136 5.55 12.07 15.29
N LYS A 137 6.74 12.24 14.74
CA LYS A 137 7.24 13.57 14.31
C LYS A 137 6.42 14.18 13.19
N GLN A 138 5.74 13.34 12.38
CA GLN A 138 4.95 13.75 11.24
C GLN A 138 3.45 13.62 11.51
N TYR A 139 3.05 12.58 12.25
CA TYR A 139 1.67 12.23 12.56
C TYR A 139 1.56 11.81 14.04
N PRO A 140 1.18 12.75 14.95
CA PRO A 140 1.35 12.60 16.39
C PRO A 140 0.25 11.76 17.06
N PHE A 141 -0.01 10.57 16.50
CA PHE A 141 -1.00 9.63 17.01
C PHE A 141 -0.39 8.25 17.24
N ASP A 142 -0.93 7.54 18.22
CA ASP A 142 -0.68 6.12 18.41
C ASP A 142 -1.64 5.33 17.52
N PHE A 143 -1.08 4.63 16.53
CA PHE A 143 -1.84 3.80 15.60
C PHE A 143 -1.20 2.42 15.42
N VAL A 144 -2.02 1.50 14.94
CA VAL A 144 -1.55 0.24 14.35
C VAL A 144 -2.16 0.13 12.95
N LEU A 145 -1.31 0.13 11.94
CA LEU A 145 -1.67 -0.14 10.56
C LEU A 145 -1.29 -1.57 10.21
N THR A 146 -2.27 -2.35 9.78
CA THR A 146 -2.08 -3.71 9.30
C THR A 146 -2.41 -3.78 7.82
N VAL A 147 -1.51 -4.38 7.04
CA VAL A 147 -1.68 -4.66 5.62
C VAL A 147 -1.61 -6.16 5.43
N SER A 148 -2.65 -6.75 4.86
CA SER A 148 -2.70 -8.18 4.57
C SER A 148 -2.92 -8.42 3.08
N TYR A 149 -2.20 -9.39 2.54
CA TYR A 149 -2.30 -9.85 1.17
C TYR A 149 -2.76 -11.30 1.14
N TYR A 150 -3.70 -11.61 0.26
CA TYR A 150 -4.25 -12.95 0.07
C TYR A 150 -4.32 -13.27 -1.41
N LEU A 151 -3.85 -14.44 -1.82
CA LEU A 151 -4.06 -14.99 -3.15
C LEU A 151 -5.25 -15.94 -3.12
N THR A 152 -6.23 -15.72 -4.00
CA THR A 152 -7.43 -16.55 -4.07
C THR A 152 -7.87 -16.70 -5.53
N GLY A 153 -7.78 -17.92 -6.07
CA GLY A 153 -8.02 -18.15 -7.49
C GLY A 153 -7.04 -17.35 -8.33
N SER A 154 -7.52 -16.50 -9.22
CA SER A 154 -6.75 -15.59 -10.06
C SER A 154 -6.76 -14.13 -9.55
N SER A 155 -6.76 -13.96 -8.23
CA SER A 155 -6.90 -12.64 -7.61
C SER A 155 -5.94 -12.43 -6.46
N ILE A 156 -5.40 -11.22 -6.35
CA ILE A 156 -4.73 -10.74 -5.15
C ILE A 156 -5.61 -9.72 -4.42
N THR A 157 -5.89 -9.99 -3.15
CA THR A 157 -6.63 -9.07 -2.28
C THR A 157 -5.69 -8.36 -1.35
N THR A 158 -5.73 -7.03 -1.33
CA THR A 158 -5.06 -6.20 -0.33
C THR A 158 -6.08 -5.68 0.68
N LYS A 159 -5.87 -6.01 1.96
CA LYS A 159 -6.73 -5.54 3.06
C LYS A 159 -5.97 -4.60 3.97
N PHE A 160 -6.52 -3.41 4.18
CA PHE A 160 -6.02 -2.43 5.15
C PHE A 160 -6.85 -2.46 6.43
N THR A 161 -6.19 -2.46 7.58
CA THR A 161 -6.84 -2.31 8.88
C THR A 161 -6.11 -1.23 9.67
N VAL A 162 -6.83 -0.17 10.04
CA VAL A 162 -6.29 0.91 10.85
C VAL A 162 -6.92 0.88 12.23
N LYS A 163 -6.10 0.71 13.26
CA LYS A 163 -6.53 0.78 14.64
C LYS A 163 -6.03 2.09 15.25
N ASN A 164 -6.94 2.89 15.74
CA ASN A 164 -6.61 4.00 16.63
C ASN A 164 -6.22 3.42 18.00
N ALA A 165 -4.96 3.53 18.37
CA ALA A 165 -4.42 3.13 19.66
C ALA A 165 -4.24 4.35 20.61
N ASP A 166 -4.59 5.55 20.14
CA ASP A 166 -4.61 6.77 20.92
C ASP A 166 -5.93 6.92 21.70
N THR A 167 -5.96 7.85 22.65
CA THR A 167 -7.16 8.22 23.39
C THR A 167 -7.98 9.31 22.70
N LYS A 168 -7.44 9.93 21.65
CA LYS A 168 -8.03 11.03 20.88
C LYS A 168 -8.55 10.55 19.54
N PRO A 169 -9.54 11.24 18.94
CA PRO A 169 -9.92 11.03 17.56
C PRO A 169 -8.70 11.16 16.63
N MET A 170 -8.49 10.19 15.76
CA MET A 170 -7.37 10.12 14.85
C MET A 170 -7.87 10.23 13.40
N PRO A 171 -7.78 11.43 12.79
CA PRO A 171 -8.18 11.61 11.39
C PRO A 171 -7.13 11.05 10.46
N PHE A 172 -7.55 10.24 9.49
CA PHE A 172 -6.65 9.69 8.47
C PHE A 172 -7.37 9.48 7.14
N CYS A 173 -6.57 9.37 6.07
CA CYS A 173 -6.94 8.77 4.80
C CYS A 173 -6.03 7.57 4.56
N ILE A 174 -6.51 6.60 3.80
CA ILE A 174 -5.74 5.43 3.40
C ILE A 174 -6.03 5.09 1.94
N GLY A 175 -5.04 4.55 1.23
CA GLY A 175 -5.20 4.10 -0.14
C GLY A 175 -4.05 3.23 -0.61
N GLY A 176 -4.28 2.54 -1.73
CA GLY A 176 -3.24 1.88 -2.51
C GLY A 176 -2.92 2.71 -3.75
N HIS A 177 -1.69 2.57 -4.23
CA HIS A 177 -1.24 3.24 -5.46
C HIS A 177 -0.50 2.26 -6.37
N PRO A 178 -1.17 1.15 -6.81
CA PRO A 178 -0.55 0.18 -7.69
C PRO A 178 -0.30 0.77 -9.08
N GLY A 179 0.88 0.46 -9.63
CA GLY A 179 1.16 0.58 -11.05
C GLY A 179 1.00 -0.78 -11.71
N PHE A 180 0.28 -0.84 -12.82
CA PHE A 180 0.09 -2.06 -13.58
C PHE A 180 0.85 -2.01 -14.91
N ASN A 181 1.43 -3.16 -15.29
CA ASN A 181 2.02 -3.34 -16.60
C ASN A 181 0.91 -3.59 -17.63
N ILE A 182 0.86 -2.79 -18.67
CA ILE A 182 0.02 -2.97 -19.85
C ILE A 182 0.79 -2.52 -21.11
N PRO A 183 0.53 -3.06 -22.30
CA PRO A 183 -0.41 -4.15 -22.56
C PRO A 183 0.11 -5.53 -22.08
N ILE A 184 -0.82 -6.46 -21.83
CA ILE A 184 -0.51 -7.85 -21.45
C ILE A 184 -0.13 -8.64 -22.70
N GLN A 185 -0.84 -8.44 -23.81
CA GLN A 185 -0.58 -9.09 -25.08
C GLN A 185 0.18 -8.16 -26.05
N SER A 186 1.00 -8.75 -26.91
CA SER A 186 1.89 -7.99 -27.80
C SER A 186 1.18 -7.25 -28.94
N ASP A 187 -0.06 -7.58 -29.23
CA ASP A 187 -0.92 -6.99 -30.26
C ASP A 187 -1.96 -6.01 -29.70
N GLU A 188 -1.96 -5.79 -28.39
CA GLU A 188 -2.81 -4.83 -27.69
C GLU A 188 -2.11 -3.48 -27.51
N VAL A 189 -2.90 -2.43 -27.25
CA VAL A 189 -2.44 -1.08 -26.92
C VAL A 189 -3.04 -0.61 -25.60
N PHE A 190 -2.55 0.48 -25.06
CA PHE A 190 -3.00 1.03 -23.79
C PHE A 190 -4.52 1.28 -23.75
N GLU A 191 -5.07 1.74 -24.85
CA GLU A 191 -6.49 2.10 -25.02
C GLU A 191 -7.43 0.87 -25.00
N ASP A 192 -6.90 -0.34 -25.06
CA ASP A 192 -7.68 -1.58 -24.97
C ASP A 192 -8.00 -1.98 -23.53
N TYR A 193 -7.46 -1.24 -22.54
CA TYR A 193 -7.59 -1.56 -21.12
C TYR A 193 -8.46 -0.58 -20.37
N ASP A 194 -9.39 -1.12 -19.61
CA ASP A 194 -10.27 -0.38 -18.70
C ASP A 194 -10.10 -0.84 -17.26
N ILE A 195 -10.32 0.08 -16.30
CA ILE A 195 -10.51 -0.27 -14.90
C ILE A 195 -12.00 -0.37 -14.64
N VAL A 196 -12.46 -1.56 -14.27
CA VAL A 196 -13.86 -1.82 -13.96
C VAL A 196 -14.03 -1.92 -12.45
N PHE A 197 -14.88 -1.06 -11.88
CA PHE A 197 -15.27 -1.10 -10.47
C PHE A 197 -16.56 -1.90 -10.31
N GLU A 198 -16.71 -2.58 -9.15
CA GLU A 198 -17.93 -3.34 -8.82
C GLU A 198 -19.17 -2.43 -8.80
N GLU A 199 -19.01 -1.23 -8.22
CA GLU A 199 -20.04 -0.20 -8.20
C GLU A 199 -19.71 0.90 -9.21
N LYS A 200 -20.75 1.52 -9.80
CA LYS A 200 -20.54 2.63 -10.73
C LYS A 200 -19.99 3.85 -10.03
N GLU A 201 -18.81 4.27 -10.42
CA GLU A 201 -18.20 5.52 -9.93
C GLU A 201 -18.79 6.74 -10.64
N GLU A 202 -19.35 7.66 -9.86
CA GLU A 202 -19.92 8.92 -10.35
C GLU A 202 -19.10 10.16 -9.92
N GLN A 203 -17.96 9.94 -9.27
CA GLN A 203 -17.11 11.02 -8.78
C GLN A 203 -16.36 11.70 -9.93
N LYS A 204 -16.39 13.04 -9.92
CA LYS A 204 -15.52 13.81 -10.81
C LYS A 204 -14.09 13.71 -10.29
N CYS A 205 -13.19 13.20 -11.10
CA CYS A 205 -11.75 13.25 -10.82
C CYS A 205 -11.23 14.63 -11.31
N PRO A 206 -10.94 15.58 -10.41
CA PRO A 206 -10.30 16.82 -10.84
C PRO A 206 -8.89 16.50 -11.34
N THR A 207 -8.62 16.88 -12.58
CA THR A 207 -7.26 16.84 -13.12
C THR A 207 -6.48 18.04 -12.60
N LEU A 208 -5.18 17.85 -12.37
CA LEU A 208 -4.30 18.99 -12.09
C LEU A 208 -4.24 19.86 -13.33
N ASP A 209 -4.56 21.17 -13.16
CA ASP A 209 -4.28 22.18 -14.15
C ASP A 209 -2.76 22.44 -14.12
N MET A 210 -2.17 22.53 -15.31
CA MET A 210 -0.74 22.76 -15.47
C MET A 210 -0.38 24.26 -15.50
N GLU A 211 -1.33 25.14 -15.10
CA GLU A 211 -1.10 26.58 -14.93
C GLU A 211 -0.51 26.94 -13.55
#